data_1be04e801e1c087337064c6c58fcf7c4
#
_entry.id   1be04e801e1c087337064c6c58fcf7c4
#
_cell.length_a   1.000
_cell.length_b   1.000
_cell.length_c   1.000
_cell.angle_alpha   90.00
_cell.angle_beta   90.00
_cell.angle_gamma   90.00
#
_symmetry.space_group_name_H-M   'P 1'
#
loop_
_entity.id
_entity.type
_entity.pdbx_description
1 polymer ?
#
loop_
_entity_poly.entity_id
_entity_poly.type
_entity_poly.pdbx_seq_one_letter_code
_entity_poly.pdbx_strand_id
1 'polypeptide(L)'
;VDETTISQVVPELSALTYRGYTVQELCDKCDFEEVAYLVLNGELPNRSQLKKFIKQERSERKLSKQILSDIKKMPRNAHPMDVIRTCVSLMALEDKDTKDNSPKANMRKAMRIFAKTPTAVAAYFRSRKGKKIINPSNKLSFSENFFKMMFNKVPDKEIVRAFDLSLIHISEPTRLES
;
A
#
# COMPACT_ATOMS: atom_id res chain seq x y z
N VAL A 1 6.73 19.60 15.39
CA VAL A 1 7.12 18.18 15.30
C VAL A 1 6.01 17.40 15.95
N ASP A 2 5.34 16.52 15.18
CA ASP A 2 4.27 15.69 15.72
C ASP A 2 4.85 14.43 16.35
N GLU A 3 4.29 14.00 17.49
CA GLU A 3 4.61 12.73 18.12
C GLU A 3 3.81 11.60 17.46
N THR A 4 4.44 10.45 17.25
CA THR A 4 3.77 9.27 16.70
C THR A 4 4.05 8.03 17.55
N THR A 5 3.06 7.18 17.69
CA THR A 5 3.20 5.86 18.34
C THR A 5 3.47 4.74 17.33
N ILE A 6 3.57 5.06 16.04
CA ILE A 6 3.66 4.06 14.96
C ILE A 6 5.09 3.57 14.79
N SER A 7 6.04 4.50 14.72
CA SER A 7 7.45 4.16 14.46
C SER A 7 8.38 4.98 15.34
N GLN A 8 9.52 4.39 15.68
CA GLN A 8 10.57 5.04 16.45
C GLN A 8 11.93 4.61 15.91
N VAL A 9 12.81 5.59 15.71
CA VAL A 9 14.24 5.34 15.48
C VAL A 9 14.90 5.19 16.84
N VAL A 10 15.60 4.07 17.06
CA VAL A 10 16.33 3.76 18.29
C VAL A 10 17.83 3.77 17.96
N PRO A 11 18.53 4.92 18.11
CA PRO A 11 19.93 5.06 17.68
C PRO A 11 20.86 4.09 18.38
N GLU A 12 20.61 3.81 19.67
CA GLU A 12 21.44 2.93 20.50
C GLU A 12 21.46 1.49 19.97
N LEU A 13 20.38 1.06 19.31
CA LEU A 13 20.26 -0.26 18.71
C LEU A 13 20.50 -0.23 17.18
N SER A 14 20.78 0.96 16.61
CA SER A 14 20.81 1.16 15.16
C SER A 14 19.58 0.54 14.48
N ALA A 15 18.41 0.68 15.11
CA ALA A 15 17.19 0.02 14.72
C ALA A 15 16.03 1.00 14.52
N LEU A 16 15.17 0.65 13.59
CA LEU A 16 13.84 1.22 13.44
C LEU A 16 12.81 0.23 14.01
N THR A 17 11.85 0.74 14.75
CA THR A 17 10.75 -0.08 15.28
C THR A 17 9.41 0.38 14.77
N TYR A 18 8.49 -0.56 14.55
CA TYR A 18 7.07 -0.30 14.32
C TYR A 18 6.27 -0.89 15.48
N ARG A 19 5.53 -0.04 16.19
CA ARG A 19 4.73 -0.44 17.35
C ARG A 19 5.54 -1.27 18.38
N GLY A 20 6.85 -0.97 18.54
CA GLY A 20 7.74 -1.65 19.46
C GLY A 20 8.47 -2.89 18.93
N TYR A 21 8.12 -3.39 17.73
CA TYR A 21 8.84 -4.48 17.07
C TYR A 21 9.95 -3.91 16.19
N THR A 22 11.12 -4.52 16.21
CA THR A 22 12.21 -4.12 15.31
C THR A 22 11.87 -4.50 13.87
N VAL A 23 12.27 -3.65 12.91
CA VAL A 23 12.05 -3.94 11.48
C VAL A 23 12.71 -5.25 11.08
N GLN A 24 13.88 -5.57 11.65
CA GLN A 24 14.57 -6.84 11.41
C GLN A 24 13.70 -8.05 11.79
N GLU A 25 13.11 -8.03 13.00
CA GLU A 25 12.22 -9.11 13.45
C GLU A 25 10.98 -9.24 12.56
N LEU A 26 10.43 -8.10 12.13
CA LEU A 26 9.28 -8.10 11.23
C LEU A 26 9.66 -8.65 9.85
N CYS A 27 10.84 -8.31 9.33
CA CYS A 27 11.31 -8.84 8.06
C CYS A 27 11.57 -10.35 8.12
N ASP A 28 12.03 -10.86 9.26
CA ASP A 28 12.34 -12.28 9.42
C ASP A 28 11.10 -13.15 9.64
N LYS A 29 10.10 -12.63 10.35
CA LYS A 29 8.99 -13.43 10.89
C LYS A 29 7.63 -13.13 10.29
N CYS A 30 7.47 -12.00 9.58
CA CYS A 30 6.16 -11.53 9.11
C CYS A 30 6.13 -11.37 7.59
N ASP A 31 4.93 -11.50 7.04
CA ASP A 31 4.62 -11.07 5.68
C ASP A 31 4.20 -9.59 5.66
N PHE A 32 4.24 -8.96 4.48
CA PHE A 32 3.90 -7.54 4.35
C PHE A 32 2.49 -7.22 4.89
N GLU A 33 1.51 -8.09 4.63
CA GLU A 33 0.14 -7.88 5.09
C GLU A 33 0.01 -7.92 6.63
N GLU A 34 0.86 -8.69 7.33
CA GLU A 34 0.91 -8.70 8.80
C GLU A 34 1.47 -7.41 9.34
N VAL A 35 2.53 -6.89 8.72
CA VAL A 35 3.12 -5.60 9.09
C VAL A 35 2.18 -4.44 8.78
N ALA A 36 1.48 -4.46 7.65
CA ALA A 36 0.46 -3.49 7.32
C ALA A 36 -0.69 -3.50 8.36
N TYR A 37 -1.10 -4.68 8.80
CA TYR A 37 -2.07 -4.81 9.89
C TYR A 37 -1.55 -4.20 11.19
N LEU A 38 -0.30 -4.53 11.58
CA LEU A 38 0.34 -4.00 12.79
C LEU A 38 0.35 -2.46 12.79
N VAL A 39 0.78 -1.86 11.71
CA VAL A 39 0.87 -0.39 11.57
C VAL A 39 -0.51 0.26 11.74
N LEU A 40 -1.53 -0.30 11.11
CA LEU A 40 -2.89 0.24 11.13
C LEU A 40 -3.64 -0.03 12.44
N ASN A 41 -3.44 -1.19 13.06
CA ASN A 41 -4.23 -1.63 14.22
C ASN A 41 -3.49 -1.58 15.56
N GLY A 42 -2.16 -1.42 15.55
CA GLY A 42 -1.33 -1.26 16.76
C GLY A 42 -0.76 -2.54 17.35
N GLU A 43 -1.18 -3.70 16.88
CA GLU A 43 -0.73 -5.03 17.32
C GLU A 43 -0.65 -6.01 16.16
N LEU A 44 0.16 -7.07 16.30
CA LEU A 44 0.22 -8.14 15.29
C LEU A 44 -1.10 -8.92 15.24
N PRO A 45 -1.56 -9.33 14.04
CA PRO A 45 -2.82 -10.04 13.91
C PRO A 45 -2.70 -11.50 14.36
N ASN A 46 -3.75 -12.03 14.98
CA ASN A 46 -3.94 -13.46 15.01
C ASN A 46 -4.43 -13.97 13.62
N ARG A 47 -4.44 -15.30 13.43
CA ARG A 47 -4.82 -15.91 12.13
C ARG A 47 -6.20 -15.48 11.61
N SER A 48 -7.16 -15.29 12.49
CA SER A 48 -8.53 -14.87 12.11
C SER A 48 -8.55 -13.41 11.68
N GLN A 49 -7.87 -12.54 12.42
CA GLN A 49 -7.73 -11.13 12.14
C GLN A 49 -7.02 -10.90 10.80
N LEU A 50 -5.89 -11.60 10.57
CA LEU A 50 -5.15 -11.54 9.31
C LEU A 50 -6.01 -11.96 8.12
N LYS A 51 -6.71 -13.09 8.24
CA LYS A 51 -7.61 -13.57 7.19
C LYS A 51 -8.71 -12.57 6.84
N LYS A 52 -9.28 -11.92 7.85
CA LYS A 52 -10.31 -10.87 7.67
C LYS A 52 -9.72 -9.63 6.99
N PHE A 53 -8.54 -9.19 7.44
CA PHE A 53 -7.83 -8.04 6.88
C PHE A 53 -7.48 -8.25 5.40
N ILE A 54 -6.87 -9.38 5.06
CA ILE A 54 -6.53 -9.75 3.67
C ILE A 54 -7.80 -9.82 2.80
N LYS A 55 -8.88 -10.40 3.31
CA LYS A 55 -10.15 -10.46 2.58
C LYS A 55 -10.69 -9.07 2.28
N GLN A 56 -10.65 -8.17 3.26
CA GLN A 56 -11.11 -6.79 3.12
C GLN A 56 -10.23 -6.02 2.14
N GLU A 57 -8.90 -6.08 2.30
CA GLU A 57 -7.95 -5.44 1.40
C GLU A 57 -8.20 -5.86 -0.06
N ARG A 58 -8.28 -7.16 -0.32
CA ARG A 58 -8.54 -7.71 -1.66
C ARG A 58 -9.86 -7.24 -2.27
N SER A 59 -10.89 -7.07 -1.45
CA SER A 59 -12.20 -6.59 -1.93
C SER A 59 -12.20 -5.13 -2.34
N GLU A 60 -11.28 -4.32 -1.78
CA GLU A 60 -11.18 -2.88 -2.01
C GLU A 60 -10.20 -2.47 -3.13
N ARG A 61 -9.44 -3.41 -3.71
CA ARG A 61 -8.39 -3.14 -4.70
C ARG A 61 -8.85 -2.41 -5.96
N LYS A 62 -10.13 -2.56 -6.32
CA LYS A 62 -10.65 -2.10 -7.61
C LYS A 62 -10.90 -0.60 -7.63
N LEU A 63 -10.39 0.07 -8.67
CA LEU A 63 -10.74 1.46 -8.99
C LEU A 63 -12.03 1.53 -9.80
N SER A 64 -12.75 2.65 -9.69
CA SER A 64 -13.91 2.93 -10.52
C SER A 64 -13.53 3.07 -12.00
N LYS A 65 -14.51 2.89 -12.87
CA LYS A 65 -14.32 3.14 -14.30
C LYS A 65 -13.96 4.59 -14.60
N GLN A 66 -14.47 5.53 -13.80
CA GLN A 66 -14.18 6.95 -13.94
C GLN A 66 -12.72 7.24 -13.66
N ILE A 67 -12.19 6.82 -12.49
CA ILE A 67 -10.77 7.00 -12.14
C ILE A 67 -9.86 6.35 -13.18
N LEU A 68 -10.18 5.14 -13.66
CA LEU A 68 -9.40 4.48 -14.71
C LEU A 68 -9.43 5.25 -16.04
N SER A 69 -10.55 5.90 -16.37
CA SER A 69 -10.67 6.77 -17.53
C SER A 69 -9.81 8.02 -17.38
N ASP A 70 -9.82 8.64 -16.20
CA ASP A 70 -9.06 9.83 -15.92
C ASP A 70 -7.54 9.56 -15.92
N ILE A 71 -7.11 8.42 -15.34
CA ILE A 71 -5.71 7.98 -15.44
C ILE A 71 -5.23 7.86 -16.90
N LYS A 72 -6.08 7.37 -17.81
CA LYS A 72 -5.72 7.25 -19.24
C LYS A 72 -5.54 8.59 -19.93
N LYS A 73 -6.20 9.65 -19.45
CA LYS A 73 -6.11 11.02 -19.98
C LYS A 73 -4.92 11.80 -19.41
N MET A 74 -4.32 11.34 -18.31
CA MET A 74 -3.18 12.02 -17.69
C MET A 74 -1.96 12.05 -18.63
N PRO A 75 -1.16 13.13 -18.61
CA PRO A 75 0.03 13.25 -19.44
C PRO A 75 1.01 12.09 -19.19
N ARG A 76 1.53 11.50 -20.27
CA ARG A 76 2.45 10.36 -20.16
C ARG A 76 3.81 10.71 -19.54
N ASN A 77 4.18 11.98 -19.57
CA ASN A 77 5.42 12.54 -19.01
C ASN A 77 5.22 13.15 -17.61
N ALA A 78 4.02 13.11 -17.04
CA ALA A 78 3.79 13.60 -15.69
C ALA A 78 4.62 12.81 -14.66
N HIS A 79 5.05 13.50 -13.61
CA HIS A 79 5.76 12.85 -12.51
C HIS A 79 4.84 11.83 -11.83
N PRO A 80 5.25 10.57 -11.62
CA PRO A 80 4.38 9.54 -11.07
C PRO A 80 3.74 9.90 -9.73
N MET A 81 4.46 10.62 -8.86
CA MET A 81 3.94 11.05 -7.55
C MET A 81 2.81 12.07 -7.67
N ASP A 82 2.83 12.95 -8.67
CA ASP A 82 1.74 13.91 -8.91
C ASP A 82 0.48 13.19 -9.38
N VAL A 83 0.66 12.15 -10.21
CA VAL A 83 -0.44 11.29 -10.63
C VAL A 83 -1.03 10.52 -9.44
N ILE A 84 -0.20 9.94 -8.57
CA ILE A 84 -0.68 9.21 -7.39
C ILE A 84 -1.44 10.15 -6.47
N ARG A 85 -0.91 11.35 -6.20
CA ARG A 85 -1.57 12.40 -5.39
C ARG A 85 -2.94 12.75 -5.97
N THR A 86 -3.01 12.95 -7.28
CA THR A 86 -4.27 13.21 -7.99
C THR A 86 -5.24 12.05 -7.87
N CYS A 87 -4.76 10.79 -8.04
CA CYS A 87 -5.60 9.61 -7.88
C CYS A 87 -6.18 9.48 -6.47
N VAL A 88 -5.40 9.78 -5.42
CA VAL A 88 -5.89 9.77 -4.03
C VAL A 88 -7.00 10.82 -3.85
N SER A 89 -6.84 12.01 -4.44
CA SER A 89 -7.87 13.04 -4.41
C SER A 89 -9.15 12.60 -5.16
N LEU A 90 -9.01 11.95 -6.32
CA LEU A 90 -10.15 11.39 -7.05
C LEU A 90 -10.86 10.28 -6.25
N MET A 91 -10.10 9.42 -5.57
CA MET A 91 -10.68 8.40 -4.67
C MET A 91 -11.50 9.04 -3.54
N ALA A 92 -11.03 10.19 -3.01
CA ALA A 92 -11.74 10.90 -1.95
C ALA A 92 -13.08 11.49 -2.43
N LEU A 93 -13.18 11.91 -3.70
CA LEU A 93 -14.43 12.40 -4.27
C LEU A 93 -15.51 11.31 -4.38
N GLU A 94 -15.11 10.06 -4.56
CA GLU A 94 -16.03 8.91 -4.64
C GLU A 94 -16.26 8.23 -3.28
N ASP A 95 -15.53 8.63 -2.23
CA ASP A 95 -15.59 7.94 -0.95
C ASP A 95 -16.79 8.39 -0.13
N LYS A 96 -17.65 7.43 0.21
CA LYS A 96 -18.87 7.67 1.00
C LYS A 96 -18.61 8.18 2.42
N ASP A 97 -17.44 7.92 2.97
CA ASP A 97 -17.05 8.33 4.32
C ASP A 97 -16.26 9.67 4.31
N THR A 98 -16.15 10.37 3.17
CA THR A 98 -15.33 11.60 3.04
C THR A 98 -15.63 12.64 4.12
N LYS A 99 -16.90 12.82 4.47
CA LYS A 99 -17.36 13.81 5.48
C LYS A 99 -17.28 13.30 6.91
N ASP A 100 -17.10 12.00 7.12
CA ASP A 100 -17.02 11.39 8.46
C ASP A 100 -15.55 11.29 8.90
N ASN A 101 -15.18 12.01 9.96
CA ASN A 101 -13.83 12.01 10.56
C ASN A 101 -13.73 11.16 11.82
N SER A 102 -14.73 10.32 12.10
CA SER A 102 -14.63 9.38 13.23
C SER A 102 -13.45 8.40 13.04
N PRO A 103 -12.84 7.90 14.13
CA PRO A 103 -11.74 6.93 14.04
C PRO A 103 -12.09 5.70 13.20
N LYS A 104 -13.34 5.22 13.29
CA LYS A 104 -13.83 4.09 12.50
C LYS A 104 -13.90 4.41 11.01
N ALA A 105 -14.39 5.60 10.63
CA ALA A 105 -14.42 6.02 9.24
C ALA A 105 -13.02 6.25 8.68
N ASN A 106 -12.12 6.85 9.47
CA ASN A 106 -10.73 7.04 9.10
C ASN A 106 -10.02 5.71 8.83
N MET A 107 -10.25 4.69 9.65
CA MET A 107 -9.72 3.34 9.41
C MET A 107 -10.26 2.72 8.11
N ARG A 108 -11.55 2.89 7.79
CA ARG A 108 -12.12 2.42 6.53
C ARG A 108 -11.54 3.16 5.32
N LYS A 109 -11.34 4.49 5.42
CA LYS A 109 -10.69 5.31 4.39
C LYS A 109 -9.24 4.88 4.19
N ALA A 110 -8.48 4.69 5.27
CA ALA A 110 -7.10 4.21 5.21
C ALA A 110 -6.99 2.86 4.49
N MET A 111 -7.87 1.91 4.82
CA MET A 111 -7.93 0.61 4.16
C MET A 111 -8.21 0.73 2.65
N ARG A 112 -9.15 1.59 2.24
CA ARG A 112 -9.46 1.81 0.82
C ARG A 112 -8.29 2.45 0.06
N ILE A 113 -7.63 3.45 0.66
CA ILE A 113 -6.45 4.09 0.06
C ILE A 113 -5.32 3.05 -0.06
N PHE A 114 -5.04 2.30 1.01
CA PHE A 114 -4.03 1.25 1.03
C PHE A 114 -4.25 0.23 -0.09
N ALA A 115 -5.46 -0.30 -0.21
CA ALA A 115 -5.77 -1.32 -1.20
C ALA A 115 -5.79 -0.80 -2.66
N LYS A 116 -6.21 0.45 -2.88
CA LYS A 116 -6.38 1.03 -4.23
C LYS A 116 -5.13 1.66 -4.80
N THR A 117 -4.22 2.15 -3.96
CA THR A 117 -3.00 2.85 -4.42
C THR A 117 -2.15 2.00 -5.37
N PRO A 118 -1.84 0.71 -5.10
CA PRO A 118 -1.11 -0.13 -6.04
C PRO A 118 -1.78 -0.27 -7.40
N THR A 119 -3.12 -0.31 -7.41
CA THR A 119 -3.88 -0.37 -8.66
C THR A 119 -3.75 0.92 -9.46
N ALA A 120 -3.76 2.09 -8.80
CA ALA A 120 -3.54 3.38 -9.46
C ALA A 120 -2.13 3.49 -10.05
N VAL A 121 -1.11 3.09 -9.28
CA VAL A 121 0.30 3.05 -9.75
C VAL A 121 0.44 2.18 -10.99
N ALA A 122 -0.06 0.95 -10.93
CA ALA A 122 0.02 0.00 -12.05
C ALA A 122 -0.78 0.47 -13.27
N ALA A 123 -1.96 1.06 -13.06
CA ALA A 123 -2.79 1.60 -14.14
C ALA A 123 -2.07 2.74 -14.87
N TYR A 124 -1.48 3.69 -14.15
CA TYR A 124 -0.71 4.77 -14.76
C TYR A 124 0.54 4.26 -15.47
N PHE A 125 1.33 3.38 -14.83
CA PHE A 125 2.51 2.77 -15.46
C PHE A 125 2.19 2.13 -16.80
N ARG A 126 1.09 1.38 -16.89
CA ARG A 126 0.65 0.75 -18.13
C ARG A 126 0.13 1.75 -19.14
N SER A 127 -0.66 2.73 -18.67
CA SER A 127 -1.24 3.78 -19.53
C SER A 127 -0.15 4.61 -20.21
N ARG A 128 0.86 5.08 -19.46
CA ARG A 128 1.98 5.86 -20.03
C ARG A 128 2.81 5.08 -21.06
N LYS A 129 2.81 3.74 -20.99
CA LYS A 129 3.45 2.84 -21.95
C LYS A 129 2.51 2.39 -23.09
N GLY A 130 1.30 2.94 -23.17
CA GLY A 130 0.32 2.54 -24.19
C GLY A 130 -0.20 1.11 -24.03
N LYS A 131 -0.05 0.50 -22.85
CA LYS A 131 -0.47 -0.87 -22.57
C LYS A 131 -1.86 -0.91 -21.94
N LYS A 132 -2.62 -1.99 -22.20
CA LYS A 132 -3.92 -2.22 -21.57
C LYS A 132 -3.78 -2.34 -20.04
N ILE A 133 -4.60 -1.61 -19.29
CA ILE A 133 -4.69 -1.72 -17.83
C ILE A 133 -5.19 -3.10 -17.44
N ILE A 134 -4.59 -3.69 -16.42
CA ILE A 134 -4.94 -5.01 -15.88
C ILE A 134 -5.69 -4.80 -14.56
N ASN A 135 -6.83 -5.49 -14.44
CA ASN A 135 -7.62 -5.46 -13.20
C ASN A 135 -6.90 -6.21 -12.07
N PRO A 136 -7.07 -5.77 -10.81
CA PRO A 136 -6.53 -6.47 -9.66
C PRO A 136 -7.16 -7.85 -9.47
N SER A 137 -6.39 -8.77 -8.90
CA SER A 137 -6.82 -10.11 -8.53
C SER A 137 -7.23 -10.15 -7.05
N ASN A 138 -8.30 -10.89 -6.74
CA ASN A 138 -8.70 -11.15 -5.35
C ASN A 138 -8.05 -12.42 -4.76
N LYS A 139 -7.20 -13.11 -5.54
CA LYS A 139 -6.56 -14.39 -5.14
C LYS A 139 -5.10 -14.22 -4.75
N LEU A 140 -4.40 -13.29 -5.41
CA LEU A 140 -2.97 -13.04 -5.24
C LEU A 140 -2.69 -12.25 -3.97
N SER A 141 -1.48 -12.41 -3.38
CA SER A 141 -0.98 -11.56 -2.30
C SER A 141 -0.88 -10.10 -2.77
N PHE A 142 -0.56 -9.19 -1.87
CA PHE A 142 -0.42 -7.76 -2.20
C PHE A 142 0.65 -7.56 -3.28
N SER A 143 1.85 -8.09 -3.07
CA SER A 143 2.98 -7.95 -3.99
C SER A 143 2.79 -8.72 -5.29
N GLU A 144 2.32 -9.97 -5.24
CA GLU A 144 2.00 -10.74 -6.45
C GLU A 144 0.99 -10.01 -7.34
N ASN A 145 -0.06 -9.45 -6.73
CA ASN A 145 -1.07 -8.68 -7.43
C ASN A 145 -0.48 -7.42 -8.08
N PHE A 146 0.41 -6.71 -7.38
CA PHE A 146 1.09 -5.55 -7.91
C PHE A 146 1.92 -5.91 -9.14
N PHE A 147 2.77 -6.95 -9.08
CA PHE A 147 3.54 -7.43 -10.23
C PHE A 147 2.63 -7.86 -11.39
N LYS A 148 1.54 -8.58 -11.09
CA LYS A 148 0.57 -8.99 -12.10
C LYS A 148 -0.04 -7.78 -12.81
N MET A 149 -0.43 -6.74 -12.08
CA MET A 149 -0.98 -5.53 -12.67
C MET A 149 0.05 -4.74 -13.47
N MET A 150 1.29 -4.62 -12.99
CA MET A 150 2.37 -3.88 -13.67
C MET A 150 2.84 -4.58 -14.94
N PHE A 151 3.18 -5.87 -14.85
CA PHE A 151 3.93 -6.60 -15.86
C PHE A 151 3.15 -7.72 -16.54
N ASN A 152 1.91 -7.98 -16.13
CA ASN A 152 1.09 -9.10 -16.59
C ASN A 152 1.66 -10.49 -16.23
N LYS A 153 2.58 -10.54 -15.29
CA LYS A 153 3.27 -11.76 -14.83
C LYS A 153 3.50 -11.65 -13.32
N VAL A 154 3.38 -12.74 -12.61
CA VAL A 154 3.88 -12.89 -11.24
C VAL A 154 5.30 -13.46 -11.36
N PRO A 155 6.33 -12.81 -10.80
CA PRO A 155 7.69 -13.33 -10.81
C PRO A 155 7.87 -14.48 -9.83
N ASP A 156 9.07 -15.02 -9.75
CA ASP A 156 9.42 -16.09 -8.82
C ASP A 156 9.25 -15.63 -7.37
N LYS A 157 9.05 -16.59 -6.46
CA LYS A 157 8.76 -16.32 -5.04
C LYS A 157 9.83 -15.47 -4.35
N GLU A 158 11.10 -15.66 -4.73
CA GLU A 158 12.22 -14.87 -4.18
C GLU A 158 12.09 -13.38 -4.52
N ILE A 159 11.70 -13.06 -5.75
CA ILE A 159 11.48 -11.67 -6.19
C ILE A 159 10.26 -11.07 -5.47
N VAL A 160 9.20 -11.85 -5.32
CA VAL A 160 8.02 -11.41 -4.55
C VAL A 160 8.41 -11.12 -3.11
N ARG A 161 9.18 -12.04 -2.47
CA ARG A 161 9.64 -11.87 -1.09
C ARG A 161 10.57 -10.66 -0.95
N ALA A 162 11.51 -10.48 -1.86
CA ALA A 162 12.39 -9.30 -1.86
C ALA A 162 11.60 -7.99 -1.95
N PHE A 163 10.51 -7.97 -2.73
CA PHE A 163 9.63 -6.81 -2.82
C PHE A 163 8.82 -6.60 -1.53
N ASP A 164 8.29 -7.65 -0.90
CA ASP A 164 7.63 -7.57 0.40
C ASP A 164 8.56 -6.98 1.46
N LEU A 165 9.80 -7.46 1.54
CA LEU A 165 10.83 -6.93 2.44
C LEU A 165 11.13 -5.46 2.15
N SER A 166 11.23 -5.08 0.89
CA SER A 166 11.39 -3.69 0.46
C SER A 166 10.24 -2.81 0.95
N LEU A 167 8.99 -3.27 0.88
CA LEU A 167 7.83 -2.52 1.36
C LEU A 167 7.85 -2.37 2.89
N ILE A 168 8.28 -3.38 3.63
CA ILE A 168 8.44 -3.32 5.09
C ILE A 168 9.53 -2.32 5.47
N HIS A 169 10.65 -2.34 4.79
CA HIS A 169 11.83 -1.52 5.10
C HIS A 169 11.73 -0.07 4.62
N ILE A 170 11.07 0.19 3.48
CA ILE A 170 10.94 1.53 2.87
C ILE A 170 10.13 2.53 3.75
N SER A 171 9.43 2.04 4.76
CA SER A 171 8.80 2.92 5.75
C SER A 171 9.82 3.66 6.63
N GLU A 172 11.13 3.41 6.44
CA GLU A 172 12.20 4.12 7.13
C GLU A 172 12.26 5.58 6.68
N PRO A 173 12.18 6.56 7.60
CA PRO A 173 12.51 7.93 7.27
C PRO A 173 14.00 7.98 6.92
N THR A 174 14.32 8.14 5.64
CA THR A 174 15.69 8.42 5.20
C THR A 174 16.23 9.60 6.00
N ARG A 175 17.22 9.36 6.86
CA ARG A 175 18.04 10.44 7.39
C ARG A 175 18.64 11.16 6.18
N LEU A 176 18.17 12.37 5.92
CA LEU A 176 18.97 13.34 5.20
C LEU A 176 20.12 13.66 6.15
N GLU A 177 21.27 13.06 5.92
CA GLU A 177 22.52 13.52 6.51
C GLU A 177 22.74 14.95 6.01
N SER A 178 22.63 15.90 6.93
CA SER A 178 22.95 17.30 6.72
C SER A 178 24.45 17.49 6.75
#